data_f7df74e09deaab01905572d1bbca0b09
#
_entry.id   f7df74e09deaab01905572d1bbca0b09
#
_cell.length_a   1.000
_cell.length_b   1.000
_cell.length_c   1.000
_cell.angle_alpha   90.00
_cell.angle_beta   90.00
_cell.angle_gamma   90.00
#
_symmetry.space_group_name_H-M   'P 1'
#
loop_
_entity.id
_entity.type
_entity.pdbx_description
1 polymer ?
#
loop_
_entity_poly.entity_id
_entity_poly.type
_entity_poly.pdbx_seq_one_letter_code
_entity_poly.pdbx_strand_id
1 'polypeptide(L)'
;MGCSFSNLERVQRLINLKSTSDYSTSRSTGDKMDAADASGCLRYINTNYHDDDKAVMQIAVDCYLSNRDRAHLHSHLVQLAMTAYKTPKMRQKYANTMAQIVGDELMGKTKTDAEKADKLGVSKSGYCQYHAPVFETVFSEVFEPISKADNLAGLYWRECKLT
;
A
#
# COMPACT_ATOMS: atom_id res chain seq x y z
N MET A 1 -4.33 13.27 5.90
CA MET A 1 -5.29 12.16 5.79
C MET A 1 -4.56 10.90 5.34
N GLY A 2 -4.83 9.78 5.98
CA GLY A 2 -4.21 8.51 5.62
C GLY A 2 -4.74 7.95 4.31
N CYS A 3 -3.95 7.11 3.68
CA CYS A 3 -4.37 6.40 2.48
C CYS A 3 -5.43 5.36 2.83
N SER A 4 -6.44 5.27 2.01
CA SER A 4 -7.46 4.23 2.13
C SER A 4 -7.74 3.63 0.75
N PHE A 5 -7.57 2.32 0.66
CA PHE A 5 -7.87 1.55 -0.54
C PHE A 5 -9.05 0.63 -0.23
N SER A 6 -10.23 1.22 -0.14
CA SER A 6 -11.44 0.54 0.36
C SER A 6 -11.79 -0.74 -0.39
N ASN A 7 -11.54 -0.78 -1.69
CA ASN A 7 -11.83 -1.97 -2.51
C ASN A 7 -10.85 -3.10 -2.20
N LEU A 8 -9.56 -2.78 -2.01
CA LEU A 8 -8.55 -3.76 -1.61
C LEU A 8 -8.74 -4.21 -0.16
N GLU A 9 -9.15 -3.31 0.72
CA GLU A 9 -9.52 -3.67 2.10
C GLU A 9 -10.65 -4.69 2.14
N ARG A 10 -11.61 -4.54 1.23
CA ARG A 10 -12.70 -5.51 1.11
C ARG A 10 -12.17 -6.90 0.70
N VAL A 11 -11.24 -6.94 -0.25
CA VAL A 11 -10.57 -8.19 -0.64
C VAL A 11 -9.88 -8.82 0.57
N GLN A 12 -9.15 -8.02 1.33
CA GLN A 12 -8.44 -8.48 2.53
C GLN A 12 -9.40 -9.10 3.54
N ARG A 13 -10.51 -8.43 3.82
CA ARG A 13 -11.50 -8.95 4.77
C ARG A 13 -12.08 -10.30 4.34
N LEU A 14 -12.41 -10.43 3.06
CA LEU A 14 -12.99 -11.67 2.54
C LEU A 14 -11.99 -12.83 2.58
N ILE A 15 -10.73 -12.56 2.31
CA ILE A 15 -9.66 -13.57 2.41
C ILE A 15 -9.47 -13.99 3.87
N ASN A 16 -9.49 -13.05 4.80
CA ASN A 16 -9.32 -13.34 6.22
C ASN A 16 -10.48 -14.15 6.77
N LEU A 17 -11.72 -13.91 6.32
CA LEU A 17 -12.88 -14.71 6.69
C LEU A 17 -12.71 -16.17 6.30
N LYS A 18 -12.13 -16.43 5.13
CA LYS A 18 -11.83 -17.79 4.68
C LYS A 18 -10.86 -18.50 5.62
N SER A 19 -9.87 -17.80 6.15
CA SER A 19 -8.86 -18.38 7.04
C SER A 19 -9.37 -18.69 8.44
N THR A 20 -10.45 -18.06 8.88
CA THR A 20 -11.05 -18.28 10.21
C THR A 20 -12.06 -19.43 10.25
N SER A 21 -12.41 -20.02 9.11
CA SER A 21 -13.36 -21.14 8.96
C SER A 21 -14.73 -20.94 9.60
N ASP A 22 -15.14 -19.73 9.89
CA ASP A 22 -16.44 -19.45 10.47
C ASP A 22 -17.45 -19.12 9.38
N TYR A 23 -18.10 -20.16 8.87
CA TYR A 23 -19.01 -20.04 7.74
C TYR A 23 -20.36 -19.45 8.10
N SER A 24 -20.75 -19.47 9.37
CA SER A 24 -22.10 -19.08 9.78
C SER A 24 -22.27 -17.56 9.83
N THR A 25 -21.20 -16.81 10.06
CA THR A 25 -21.26 -15.36 10.25
C THR A 25 -21.13 -14.56 8.96
N SER A 26 -20.55 -15.14 7.91
CA SER A 26 -20.31 -14.43 6.66
C SER A 26 -21.60 -14.11 5.88
N ARG A 27 -22.67 -14.83 6.13
CA ARG A 27 -23.94 -14.67 5.41
C ARG A 27 -24.88 -13.65 6.03
N SER A 28 -24.65 -13.23 7.26
CA SER A 28 -25.56 -12.35 7.99
C SER A 28 -25.27 -10.86 7.79
N THR A 29 -24.19 -10.49 7.14
CA THR A 29 -23.74 -9.09 7.03
C THR A 29 -24.33 -8.34 5.83
N GLY A 30 -25.15 -8.96 5.01
CA GLY A 30 -25.69 -8.33 3.80
C GLY A 30 -24.68 -8.18 2.66
N ASP A 31 -23.43 -8.53 2.87
CA ASP A 31 -22.44 -8.57 1.82
C ASP A 31 -22.48 -9.94 1.14
N LYS A 32 -23.01 -9.97 -0.08
CA LYS A 32 -23.22 -11.22 -0.83
C LYS A 32 -21.94 -11.82 -1.40
N MET A 33 -20.80 -11.14 -1.23
CA MET A 33 -19.51 -11.58 -1.77
C MET A 33 -18.76 -12.43 -0.76
N ASP A 34 -18.01 -13.41 -1.25
CA ASP A 34 -17.27 -14.36 -0.43
C ASP A 34 -15.79 -14.41 -0.83
N ALA A 35 -15.05 -15.37 -0.25
CA ALA A 35 -13.63 -15.55 -0.53
C ALA A 35 -13.35 -15.94 -1.98
N ALA A 36 -14.28 -16.63 -2.64
CA ALA A 36 -14.14 -16.94 -4.08
C ALA A 36 -14.21 -15.67 -4.92
N ASP A 37 -15.08 -14.73 -4.54
CA ASP A 37 -15.15 -13.42 -5.20
C ASP A 37 -13.87 -12.62 -4.98
N ALA A 38 -13.28 -12.68 -3.79
CA ALA A 38 -12.00 -12.04 -3.52
C ALA A 38 -10.88 -12.59 -4.41
N SER A 39 -10.83 -13.91 -4.57
CA SER A 39 -9.87 -14.56 -5.46
C SER A 39 -10.09 -14.16 -6.92
N GLY A 40 -11.35 -14.09 -7.34
CA GLY A 40 -11.73 -13.61 -8.67
C GLY A 40 -11.30 -12.17 -8.90
N CYS A 41 -11.45 -11.32 -7.88
CA CYS A 41 -11.03 -9.93 -7.93
C CYS A 41 -9.51 -9.80 -8.12
N LEU A 42 -8.72 -10.57 -7.37
CA LEU A 42 -7.26 -10.57 -7.53
C LEU A 42 -6.85 -11.03 -8.92
N ARG A 43 -7.52 -12.04 -9.45
CA ARG A 43 -7.27 -12.52 -10.81
C ARG A 43 -7.61 -11.44 -11.85
N TYR A 44 -8.71 -10.74 -11.66
CA TYR A 44 -9.13 -9.65 -12.53
C TYR A 44 -8.10 -8.52 -12.53
N ILE A 45 -7.62 -8.10 -11.35
CA ILE A 45 -6.58 -7.09 -11.23
C ILE A 45 -5.34 -7.54 -12.01
N ASN A 46 -4.90 -8.77 -11.78
CA ASN A 46 -3.68 -9.29 -12.39
C ASN A 46 -3.77 -9.36 -13.90
N THR A 47 -4.94 -9.71 -14.43
CA THR A 47 -5.18 -9.81 -15.87
C THR A 47 -5.29 -8.44 -16.55
N ASN A 48 -5.89 -7.46 -15.88
CA ASN A 48 -6.21 -6.15 -16.46
C ASN A 48 -5.21 -5.04 -16.13
N TYR A 49 -4.19 -5.34 -15.35
CA TYR A 49 -3.14 -4.38 -15.03
C TYR A 49 -2.01 -4.49 -16.07
N HIS A 50 -1.83 -3.45 -16.88
CA HIS A 50 -0.93 -3.47 -18.03
C HIS A 50 0.23 -2.49 -17.96
N ASP A 51 0.46 -1.87 -16.82
CA ASP A 51 1.56 -0.92 -16.64
C ASP A 51 2.88 -1.63 -16.36
N ASP A 52 3.99 -0.93 -16.66
CA ASP A 52 5.35 -1.38 -16.34
C ASP A 52 5.57 -1.56 -14.83
N ASP A 53 4.72 -0.94 -14.03
CA ASP A 53 4.77 -0.99 -12.57
C ASP A 53 4.08 -2.23 -11.97
N LYS A 54 3.75 -3.22 -12.80
CA LYS A 54 3.02 -4.41 -12.35
C LYS A 54 3.71 -5.13 -11.19
N ALA A 55 5.03 -5.23 -11.23
CA ALA A 55 5.80 -5.86 -10.16
C ALA A 55 5.68 -5.07 -8.84
N VAL A 56 5.77 -3.75 -8.92
CA VAL A 56 5.59 -2.87 -7.76
C VAL A 56 4.18 -2.99 -7.22
N MET A 57 3.20 -2.99 -8.10
CA MET A 57 1.79 -3.17 -7.74
C MET A 57 1.59 -4.49 -7.00
N GLN A 58 2.15 -5.58 -7.49
CA GLN A 58 2.01 -6.88 -6.84
C GLN A 58 2.61 -6.89 -5.44
N ILE A 59 3.84 -6.38 -5.28
CA ILE A 59 4.49 -6.30 -3.97
C ILE A 59 3.64 -5.49 -3.00
N ALA A 60 3.14 -4.35 -3.43
CA ALA A 60 2.38 -3.44 -2.58
C ALA A 60 1.00 -4.01 -2.23
N VAL A 61 0.32 -4.62 -3.19
CA VAL A 61 -1.00 -5.26 -2.95
C VAL A 61 -0.83 -6.46 -2.03
N ASP A 62 0.17 -7.30 -2.25
CA ASP A 62 0.44 -8.45 -1.40
C ASP A 62 0.74 -8.01 0.03
N CYS A 63 1.53 -6.97 0.21
CA CYS A 63 1.80 -6.40 1.52
C CYS A 63 0.53 -5.84 2.16
N TYR A 64 -0.30 -5.18 1.39
CA TYR A 64 -1.56 -4.61 1.87
C TYR A 64 -2.53 -5.71 2.32
N LEU A 65 -2.58 -6.81 1.58
CA LEU A 65 -3.45 -7.94 1.88
C LEU A 65 -2.89 -8.86 2.98
N SER A 66 -1.57 -8.90 3.13
CA SER A 66 -0.91 -9.80 4.08
C SER A 66 0.22 -9.09 4.81
N ASN A 67 0.15 -9.08 6.12
CA ASN A 67 1.21 -8.50 6.94
C ASN A 67 2.57 -9.22 6.78
N ARG A 68 2.58 -10.40 6.16
CA ARG A 68 3.80 -11.18 5.96
C ARG A 68 4.78 -10.52 4.99
N ASP A 69 4.27 -9.76 4.03
CA ASP A 69 5.09 -9.21 2.95
C ASP A 69 5.56 -7.78 3.21
N ARG A 70 5.39 -7.29 4.45
CA ARG A 70 5.88 -5.95 4.83
C ARG A 70 7.39 -5.79 4.65
N ALA A 71 8.16 -6.84 4.87
CA ALA A 71 9.61 -6.80 4.66
C ALA A 71 9.96 -6.58 3.19
N HIS A 72 9.22 -7.20 2.27
CA HIS A 72 9.39 -7.00 0.84
C HIS A 72 9.09 -5.57 0.42
N LEU A 73 7.97 -5.04 0.89
CA LEU A 73 7.62 -3.64 0.61
C LEU A 73 8.66 -2.70 1.21
N HIS A 74 9.08 -2.94 2.44
CA HIS A 74 10.10 -2.10 3.09
C HIS A 74 11.40 -2.09 2.29
N SER A 75 11.89 -3.25 1.85
CA SER A 75 13.09 -3.34 1.04
C SER A 75 12.96 -2.56 -0.27
N HIS A 76 11.81 -2.63 -0.92
CA HIS A 76 11.54 -1.87 -2.14
C HIS A 76 11.54 -0.36 -1.86
N LEU A 77 10.88 0.06 -0.78
CA LEU A 77 10.85 1.47 -0.38
C LEU A 77 12.24 2.01 -0.02
N VAL A 78 13.08 1.19 0.62
CA VAL A 78 14.47 1.55 0.91
C VAL A 78 15.23 1.85 -0.39
N GLN A 79 15.09 1.00 -1.39
CA GLN A 79 15.75 1.20 -2.68
C GLN A 79 15.28 2.46 -3.38
N LEU A 80 13.98 2.74 -3.34
CA LEU A 80 13.44 3.98 -3.91
C LEU A 80 13.98 5.21 -3.16
N ALA A 81 14.04 5.15 -1.84
CA ALA A 81 14.59 6.24 -1.04
C ALA A 81 16.07 6.46 -1.31
N MET A 82 16.84 5.38 -1.47
CA MET A 82 18.26 5.46 -1.82
C MET A 82 18.47 6.12 -3.17
N THR A 83 17.59 5.85 -4.12
CA THR A 83 17.65 6.50 -5.45
C THR A 83 17.27 7.97 -5.36
N ALA A 84 16.30 8.32 -4.52
CA ALA A 84 15.80 9.68 -4.39
C ALA A 84 16.74 10.62 -3.62
N TYR A 85 17.45 10.09 -2.62
CA TYR A 85 18.46 10.89 -1.90
C TYR A 85 19.70 11.07 -2.76
N LYS A 86 20.16 12.31 -2.89
CA LYS A 86 21.21 12.68 -3.85
C LYS A 86 22.62 12.36 -3.39
N THR A 87 22.89 12.33 -2.08
CA THR A 87 24.24 12.10 -1.56
C THR A 87 24.36 10.72 -0.89
N PRO A 88 25.51 10.06 -0.98
CA PRO A 88 25.71 8.76 -0.32
C PRO A 88 25.53 8.83 1.19
N LYS A 89 25.92 9.94 1.80
CA LYS A 89 25.78 10.15 3.25
C LYS A 89 24.31 10.18 3.67
N MET A 90 23.46 10.87 2.92
CA MET A 90 22.02 10.94 3.20
C MET A 90 21.34 9.59 2.94
N ARG A 91 21.71 8.90 1.89
CA ARG A 91 21.21 7.56 1.59
C ARG A 91 21.43 6.62 2.75
N GLN A 92 22.66 6.54 3.23
CA GLN A 92 23.03 5.64 4.32
C GLN A 92 22.30 6.00 5.62
N LYS A 93 22.16 7.29 5.90
CA LYS A 93 21.60 7.76 7.18
C LYS A 93 20.07 7.72 7.22
N TYR A 94 19.38 8.03 6.12
CA TYR A 94 17.95 8.31 6.15
C TYR A 94 17.08 7.36 5.34
N ALA A 95 17.62 6.61 4.40
CA ALA A 95 16.80 5.81 3.49
C ALA A 95 15.91 4.79 4.22
N ASN A 96 16.45 4.11 5.21
CA ASN A 96 15.71 3.11 5.97
C ASN A 96 14.56 3.73 6.77
N THR A 97 14.82 4.86 7.44
CA THR A 97 13.79 5.57 8.20
C THR A 97 12.73 6.17 7.28
N MET A 98 13.14 6.73 6.14
CA MET A 98 12.21 7.25 5.16
C MET A 98 11.29 6.13 4.62
N ALA A 99 11.83 4.95 4.38
CA ALA A 99 11.05 3.79 3.97
C ALA A 99 9.99 3.42 5.02
N GLN A 100 10.32 3.47 6.29
CA GLN A 100 9.37 3.23 7.38
C GLN A 100 8.24 4.28 7.39
N ILE A 101 8.60 5.56 7.20
CA ILE A 101 7.64 6.67 7.16
C ILE A 101 6.66 6.49 6.00
N VAL A 102 7.17 6.19 4.81
CA VAL A 102 6.33 5.96 3.62
C VAL A 102 5.46 4.72 3.79
N GLY A 103 6.01 3.64 4.33
CA GLY A 103 5.26 2.42 4.59
C GLY A 103 4.10 2.64 5.56
N ASP A 104 4.33 3.39 6.62
CA ASP A 104 3.28 3.75 7.58
C ASP A 104 2.17 4.56 6.92
N GLU A 105 2.53 5.53 6.07
CA GLU A 105 1.55 6.33 5.33
C GLU A 105 0.70 5.46 4.42
N LEU A 106 1.30 4.52 3.71
CA LEU A 106 0.58 3.59 2.85
C LEU A 106 -0.39 2.70 3.63
N MET A 107 -0.08 2.42 4.88
CA MET A 107 -0.94 1.61 5.76
C MET A 107 -1.96 2.47 6.54
N GLY A 108 -2.12 3.73 6.19
CA GLY A 108 -3.10 4.63 6.81
C GLY A 108 -2.64 5.30 8.10
N LYS A 109 -1.38 5.13 8.49
CA LYS A 109 -0.81 5.75 9.69
C LYS A 109 -0.16 7.08 9.34
N THR A 110 -0.99 8.11 9.15
CA THR A 110 -0.53 9.44 8.76
C THR A 110 0.25 10.11 9.89
N LYS A 111 1.38 10.72 9.55
CA LYS A 111 2.20 11.52 10.45
C LYS A 111 2.27 12.96 9.95
N THR A 112 2.34 13.90 10.90
CA THR A 112 2.61 15.31 10.57
C THR A 112 4.07 15.48 10.15
N ASP A 113 4.36 16.61 9.50
CA ASP A 113 5.75 16.94 9.12
C ASP A 113 6.68 17.01 10.34
N ALA A 114 6.17 17.51 11.46
CA ALA A 114 6.94 17.55 12.72
C ALA A 114 7.27 16.13 13.21
N GLU A 115 6.31 15.20 13.15
CA GLU A 115 6.52 13.82 13.56
C GLU A 115 7.50 13.10 12.63
N LYS A 116 7.42 13.35 11.31
CA LYS A 116 8.36 12.80 10.33
C LYS A 116 9.78 13.33 10.58
N ALA A 117 9.91 14.63 10.83
CA ALA A 117 11.19 15.27 11.14
C ALA A 117 11.80 14.66 12.40
N ASP A 118 10.98 14.47 13.44
CA ASP A 118 11.41 13.89 14.70
C ASP A 118 11.93 12.45 14.51
N LYS A 119 11.22 11.67 13.73
CA LYS A 119 11.62 10.28 13.42
C LYS A 119 12.94 10.23 12.66
N LEU A 120 13.20 11.19 11.78
CA LEU A 120 14.45 11.30 11.04
C LEU A 120 15.58 11.95 11.87
N GLY A 121 15.25 12.54 13.03
CA GLY A 121 16.22 13.23 13.86
C GLY A 121 16.66 14.57 13.28
N VAL A 122 15.80 15.26 12.56
CA VAL A 122 16.08 16.54 11.92
C VAL A 122 15.07 17.60 12.37
N SER A 123 15.37 18.88 12.09
CA SER A 123 14.42 19.95 12.36
C SER A 123 13.25 19.90 11.37
N LYS A 124 12.12 20.49 11.74
CA LYS A 124 10.96 20.57 10.84
C LYS A 124 11.30 21.29 9.54
N SER A 125 12.07 22.40 9.61
CA SER A 125 12.48 23.12 8.41
C SER A 125 13.45 22.31 7.55
N GLY A 126 14.36 21.58 8.18
CA GLY A 126 15.26 20.66 7.48
C GLY A 126 14.50 19.54 6.78
N TYR A 127 13.49 19.00 7.44
CA TYR A 127 12.60 18.01 6.83
C TYR A 127 11.92 18.60 5.58
N CYS A 128 11.27 19.72 5.71
CA CYS A 128 10.54 20.34 4.60
C CYS A 128 11.45 20.66 3.41
N GLN A 129 12.70 21.03 3.67
CA GLN A 129 13.63 21.42 2.64
C GLN A 129 14.28 20.24 1.93
N TYR A 130 14.72 19.21 2.67
CA TYR A 130 15.56 18.14 2.15
C TYR A 130 14.89 16.77 2.09
N HIS A 131 13.90 16.51 2.93
CA HIS A 131 13.31 15.19 3.08
C HIS A 131 11.89 15.09 2.51
N ALA A 132 11.09 16.15 2.58
CA ALA A 132 9.75 16.15 2.04
C ALA A 132 9.71 15.83 0.54
N PRO A 133 10.61 16.37 -0.30
CA PRO A 133 10.63 15.98 -1.73
C PRO A 133 10.94 14.50 -1.92
N VAL A 134 11.80 13.91 -1.10
CA VAL A 134 12.10 12.48 -1.15
C VAL A 134 10.87 11.67 -0.77
N PHE A 135 10.18 12.06 0.31
CA PHE A 135 8.93 11.42 0.72
C PHE A 135 7.91 11.42 -0.42
N GLU A 136 7.67 12.57 -1.04
CA GLU A 136 6.70 12.69 -2.13
C GLU A 136 7.07 11.80 -3.32
N THR A 137 8.34 11.76 -3.69
CA THR A 137 8.82 10.93 -4.79
C THR A 137 8.60 9.44 -4.50
N VAL A 138 9.04 8.97 -3.34
CA VAL A 138 8.91 7.55 -2.96
C VAL A 138 7.46 7.16 -2.79
N PHE A 139 6.67 7.99 -2.12
CA PHE A 139 5.25 7.74 -1.88
C PHE A 139 4.49 7.61 -3.20
N SER A 140 4.69 8.55 -4.13
CA SER A 140 3.99 8.56 -5.42
C SER A 140 4.32 7.33 -6.26
N GLU A 141 5.57 6.89 -6.26
CA GLU A 141 6.02 5.73 -7.02
C GLU A 141 5.27 4.44 -6.63
N VAL A 142 4.86 4.33 -5.38
CA VAL A 142 4.16 3.15 -4.88
C VAL A 142 2.65 3.37 -4.81
N PHE A 143 2.23 4.59 -4.46
CA PHE A 143 0.82 4.93 -4.33
C PHE A 143 0.07 4.75 -5.65
N GLU A 144 0.63 5.19 -6.77
CA GLU A 144 -0.05 5.10 -8.07
C GLU A 144 -0.36 3.68 -8.50
N PRO A 145 0.59 2.72 -8.44
CA PRO A 145 0.28 1.33 -8.78
C PRO A 145 -0.81 0.71 -7.89
N ILE A 146 -0.78 1.00 -6.59
CA ILE A 146 -1.81 0.49 -5.66
C ILE A 146 -3.16 1.13 -5.97
N SER A 147 -3.18 2.42 -6.23
CA SER A 147 -4.41 3.15 -6.56
C SER A 147 -5.07 2.60 -7.83
N LYS A 148 -4.29 2.29 -8.85
CA LYS A 148 -4.79 1.65 -10.08
C LYS A 148 -5.37 0.27 -9.78
N ALA A 149 -4.70 -0.52 -8.95
CA ALA A 149 -5.19 -1.84 -8.55
C ALA A 149 -6.50 -1.72 -7.77
N ASP A 150 -6.60 -0.75 -6.86
CA ASP A 150 -7.83 -0.48 -6.11
C ASP A 150 -8.98 -0.10 -7.03
N ASN A 151 -8.73 0.71 -8.05
CA ASN A 151 -9.74 1.09 -9.04
C ASN A 151 -10.21 -0.13 -9.85
N LEU A 152 -9.31 -1.02 -10.22
CA LEU A 152 -9.67 -2.27 -10.91
C LEU A 152 -10.52 -3.17 -9.99
N ALA A 153 -10.19 -3.23 -8.71
CA ALA A 153 -11.01 -3.95 -7.74
C ALA A 153 -12.42 -3.36 -7.65
N GLY A 154 -12.53 -2.04 -7.66
CA GLY A 154 -13.81 -1.35 -7.66
C GLY A 154 -14.65 -1.65 -8.89
N LEU A 155 -14.02 -1.73 -10.06
CA LEU A 155 -14.70 -2.14 -11.30
C LEU A 155 -15.21 -3.57 -11.20
N TYR A 156 -14.39 -4.49 -10.71
CA TYR A 156 -14.78 -5.87 -10.52
C TYR A 156 -16.00 -6.00 -9.60
N TRP A 157 -15.98 -5.31 -8.46
CA TRP A 157 -17.10 -5.35 -7.51
C TRP A 157 -18.39 -4.84 -8.13
N ARG A 158 -18.33 -3.79 -8.93
CA ARG A 158 -19.50 -3.25 -9.61
C ARG A 158 -20.07 -4.22 -10.64
N GLU A 159 -19.22 -4.84 -11.43
CA GLU A 159 -19.63 -5.82 -12.42
C GLU A 159 -20.26 -7.05 -11.77
N CYS A 160 -19.68 -7.56 -10.68
CA CYS A 160 -20.23 -8.68 -9.96
C CYS A 160 -21.61 -8.39 -9.35
N LYS A 161 -21.86 -7.15 -8.94
CA LYS A 161 -23.15 -6.75 -8.40
C LYS A 161 -24.24 -6.65 -9.45
N LEU A 162 -23.86 -6.39 -10.69
CA LEU A 162 -24.80 -6.26 -11.81
C LEU A 162 -25.19 -7.62 -12.40
N THR A 163 -24.46 -8.66 -12.05
CA THR A 163 -24.75 -10.02 -12.44
C THR A 163 -25.38 -10.81 -11.30
#